data_32d1e07c57b56a837ddccea08b87404e
#
_entry.id   32d1e07c57b56a837ddccea08b87404e
#
_cell.length_a   1.000
_cell.length_b   1.000
_cell.length_c   1.000
_cell.angle_alpha   90.00
_cell.angle_beta   90.00
_cell.angle_gamma   90.00
#
_symmetry.space_group_name_H-M   'P 1'
#
loop_
_entity.id
_entity.type
_entity.pdbx_description
1 polymer ?
#
loop_
_entity_poly.entity_id
_entity_poly.type
_entity_poly.pdbx_seq_one_letter_code
_entity_poly.pdbx_strand_id
1 'polypeptide(L)'
;SCARSGLHDPFDMHDMDRAVGVIRGAIERGERIVVYGDYDVDGITATCTLVDYLRTAGAVCEYYIPNRLSEGYGLTRQAMEELYRRGTRLMITVDSGITANEEIALARELGMKVVITDHHECHDELPEAEAAIDCKQAGDTYPFDSLAGVGVAFKLICALDGDTDAMLDRY
;
A
#
# COMPACT_ATOMS: atom_id res chain seq x y z
N SER A 1 25.75 -17.26 5.00
CA SER A 1 24.68 -17.17 4.01
C SER A 1 23.35 -17.29 4.74
N CYS A 2 22.64 -16.18 4.89
CA CYS A 2 21.26 -16.22 5.32
C CYS A 2 20.48 -17.05 4.28
N ALA A 3 19.83 -18.10 4.73
CA ALA A 3 19.12 -19.00 3.83
C ALA A 3 17.96 -18.23 3.18
N ARG A 4 18.05 -17.98 1.88
CA ARG A 4 16.99 -17.38 1.03
C ARG A 4 15.70 -18.23 1.05
N SER A 5 15.77 -19.47 1.55
CA SER A 5 14.66 -20.43 1.66
C SER A 5 13.65 -20.16 2.79
N GLY A 6 13.78 -19.07 3.54
CA GLY A 6 12.90 -18.73 4.68
C GLY A 6 11.89 -17.62 4.40
N LEU A 7 11.83 -17.06 3.19
CA LEU A 7 10.85 -16.04 2.85
C LEU A 7 9.54 -16.68 2.39
N HIS A 8 8.48 -16.41 3.12
CA HIS A 8 7.13 -16.85 2.75
C HIS A 8 6.66 -16.19 1.45
N ASP A 9 5.86 -16.91 0.66
CA ASP A 9 5.27 -16.40 -0.57
C ASP A 9 4.41 -15.16 -0.26
N PRO A 10 4.64 -14.01 -0.94
CA PRO A 10 3.82 -12.83 -0.73
C PRO A 10 2.34 -13.06 -1.07
N PHE A 11 2.02 -14.02 -1.94
CA PHE A 11 0.63 -14.36 -2.27
C PHE A 11 -0.09 -15.18 -1.19
N ASP A 12 0.60 -15.61 -0.14
CA ASP A 12 -0.02 -16.16 1.06
C ASP A 12 -0.72 -15.08 1.91
N MET A 13 -0.41 -13.81 1.69
CA MET A 13 -1.10 -12.70 2.34
C MET A 13 -2.48 -12.48 1.71
N HIS A 14 -3.48 -12.30 2.57
CA HIS A 14 -4.86 -12.03 2.13
C HIS A 14 -4.92 -10.81 1.21
N ASP A 15 -5.72 -10.87 0.16
CA ASP A 15 -5.92 -9.84 -0.87
C ASP A 15 -4.69 -9.47 -1.74
N MET A 16 -3.54 -10.12 -1.58
CA MET A 16 -2.35 -9.78 -2.36
C MET A 16 -2.57 -9.93 -3.86
N ASP A 17 -3.25 -10.98 -4.29
CA ASP A 17 -3.62 -11.22 -5.70
C ASP A 17 -4.51 -10.12 -6.27
N ARG A 18 -5.49 -9.66 -5.49
CA ARG A 18 -6.37 -8.54 -5.86
C ARG A 18 -5.60 -7.23 -5.97
N ALA A 19 -4.74 -6.94 -4.99
CA ALA A 19 -3.88 -5.75 -5.01
C ALA A 19 -3.00 -5.70 -6.26
N VAL A 20 -2.34 -6.80 -6.58
CA VAL A 20 -1.49 -6.92 -7.78
C VAL A 20 -2.32 -6.67 -9.06
N GLY A 21 -3.50 -7.24 -9.16
CA GLY A 21 -4.40 -7.04 -10.31
C GLY A 21 -4.83 -5.59 -10.48
N VAL A 22 -5.21 -4.92 -9.40
CA VAL A 22 -5.62 -3.50 -9.39
C VAL A 22 -4.46 -2.59 -9.80
N ILE A 23 -3.28 -2.81 -9.23
CA ILE A 23 -2.09 -1.98 -9.51
C ILE A 23 -1.62 -2.17 -10.94
N ARG A 24 -1.49 -3.40 -11.43
CA ARG A 24 -1.11 -3.67 -12.82
C ARG A 24 -2.08 -3.06 -13.81
N GLY A 25 -3.38 -3.17 -13.56
CA GLY A 25 -4.40 -2.55 -14.40
C GLY A 25 -4.27 -1.02 -14.46
N ALA A 26 -3.98 -0.37 -13.34
CA ALA A 26 -3.75 1.07 -13.29
C ALA A 26 -2.49 1.48 -14.08
N ILE A 27 -1.40 0.72 -13.96
CA ILE A 27 -0.17 0.95 -14.74
C ILE A 27 -0.44 0.81 -16.24
N GLU A 28 -1.10 -0.25 -16.66
CA GLU A 28 -1.43 -0.50 -18.08
C GLU A 28 -2.31 0.59 -18.70
N ARG A 29 -3.24 1.14 -17.92
CA ARG A 29 -4.10 2.25 -18.36
C ARG A 29 -3.44 3.63 -18.24
N GLY A 30 -2.23 3.73 -17.75
CA GLY A 30 -1.54 4.99 -17.52
C GLY A 30 -2.22 5.90 -16.49
N GLU A 31 -2.97 5.31 -15.56
CA GLU A 31 -3.65 6.03 -14.49
C GLU A 31 -2.65 6.60 -13.47
N ARG A 32 -2.93 7.80 -12.96
CA ARG A 32 -2.11 8.40 -11.91
C ARG A 32 -2.28 7.64 -10.60
N ILE A 33 -1.15 7.16 -10.07
CA ILE A 33 -1.05 6.44 -8.81
C ILE A 33 -0.41 7.36 -7.76
N VAL A 34 -0.95 7.38 -6.56
CA VAL A 34 -0.33 8.03 -5.39
C VAL A 34 -0.09 6.99 -4.32
N VAL A 35 1.13 6.95 -3.80
CA VAL A 35 1.48 6.22 -2.58
C VAL A 35 1.32 7.19 -1.41
N TYR A 36 0.36 6.89 -0.54
CA TYR A 36 0.04 7.66 0.66
C TYR A 36 0.71 7.03 1.87
N GLY A 37 1.70 7.68 2.43
CA GLY A 37 2.48 7.16 3.56
C GLY A 37 2.32 7.96 4.83
N ASP A 38 2.99 7.49 5.88
CA ASP A 38 3.12 8.21 7.14
C ASP A 38 4.47 8.95 7.19
N TYR A 39 4.60 9.86 8.14
CA TYR A 39 5.77 10.72 8.30
C TYR A 39 6.88 10.12 9.19
N ASP A 40 6.66 8.98 9.82
CA ASP A 40 7.71 8.29 10.58
C ASP A 40 8.70 7.56 9.65
N VAL A 41 9.76 7.00 10.23
CA VAL A 41 10.84 6.35 9.46
C VAL A 41 10.31 5.15 8.67
N ASP A 42 9.41 4.35 9.25
CA ASP A 42 8.82 3.19 8.60
C ASP A 42 7.95 3.63 7.41
N GLY A 43 7.04 4.57 7.62
CA GLY A 43 6.18 5.12 6.58
C GLY A 43 6.94 5.79 5.44
N ILE A 44 7.97 6.60 5.76
CA ILE A 44 8.81 7.24 4.73
C ILE A 44 9.57 6.19 3.92
N THR A 45 10.16 5.20 4.58
CA THR A 45 10.93 4.14 3.92
C THR A 45 10.02 3.30 3.02
N ALA A 46 8.86 2.88 3.52
CA ALA A 46 7.87 2.14 2.75
C ALA A 46 7.41 2.93 1.52
N THR A 47 7.13 4.23 1.69
CA THR A 47 6.72 5.12 0.59
C THR A 47 7.80 5.23 -0.47
N CYS A 48 9.04 5.53 -0.10
CA CYS A 48 10.14 5.69 -1.03
C CYS A 48 10.40 4.40 -1.82
N THR A 49 10.42 3.27 -1.14
CA THR A 49 10.66 1.96 -1.76
C THR A 49 9.59 1.61 -2.78
N LEU A 50 8.32 1.77 -2.43
CA LEU A 50 7.22 1.45 -3.34
C LEU A 50 7.14 2.42 -4.53
N VAL A 51 7.34 3.71 -4.31
CA VAL A 51 7.36 4.72 -5.39
C VAL A 51 8.49 4.45 -6.38
N ASP A 52 9.69 4.13 -5.89
CA ASP A 52 10.82 3.77 -6.76
C ASP A 52 10.49 2.56 -7.63
N TYR A 53 9.95 1.51 -7.03
CA TYR A 53 9.55 0.32 -7.77
C TYR A 53 8.48 0.63 -8.84
N LEU A 54 7.41 1.31 -8.47
CA LEU A 54 6.31 1.62 -9.39
C LEU A 54 6.77 2.48 -10.56
N ARG A 55 7.60 3.49 -10.32
CA ARG A 55 8.18 4.33 -11.38
C ARG A 55 9.07 3.51 -12.31
N THR A 56 9.89 2.63 -11.79
CA THR A 56 10.72 1.71 -12.58
C THR A 56 9.86 0.76 -13.43
N ALA A 57 8.71 0.35 -12.93
CA ALA A 57 7.73 -0.47 -13.65
C ALA A 57 6.90 0.32 -14.69
N GLY A 58 7.15 1.60 -14.86
CA GLY A 58 6.49 2.46 -15.84
C GLY A 58 5.22 3.16 -15.37
N ALA A 59 4.92 3.14 -14.06
CA ALA A 59 3.77 3.83 -13.50
C ALA A 59 3.93 5.34 -13.50
N VAL A 60 2.82 6.06 -13.68
CA VAL A 60 2.70 7.48 -13.35
C VAL A 60 2.44 7.57 -11.86
N CYS A 61 3.50 7.69 -11.06
CA CYS A 61 3.43 7.55 -9.61
C CYS A 61 4.04 8.74 -8.88
N GLU A 62 3.29 9.25 -7.92
CA GLU A 62 3.71 10.28 -6.97
C GLU A 62 3.54 9.75 -5.54
N TYR A 63 4.10 10.45 -4.57
CA TYR A 63 3.88 10.19 -3.16
C TYR A 63 3.12 11.32 -2.48
N TYR A 64 2.46 11.00 -1.38
CA TYR A 64 1.86 11.97 -0.47
C TYR A 64 2.15 11.57 0.97
N ILE A 65 2.78 12.46 1.73
CA ILE A 65 3.02 12.29 3.16
C ILE A 65 2.34 13.46 3.86
N PRO A 66 1.34 13.22 4.74
CA PRO A 66 0.62 14.30 5.41
C PRO A 66 1.55 15.11 6.31
N ASN A 67 1.31 16.43 6.36
CA ASN A 67 2.06 17.30 7.24
C ASN A 67 1.51 17.18 8.67
N ARG A 68 2.35 16.67 9.59
CA ARG A 68 2.00 16.45 10.99
C ARG A 68 1.39 17.67 11.69
N LEU A 69 1.87 18.86 11.36
CA LEU A 69 1.46 20.10 12.02
C LEU A 69 0.12 20.65 11.53
N SER A 70 -0.21 20.41 10.27
CA SER A 70 -1.41 20.97 9.63
C SER A 70 -2.52 19.96 9.34
N GLU A 71 -2.17 18.70 9.12
CA GLU A 71 -3.11 17.68 8.67
C GLU A 71 -3.38 16.57 9.72
N GLY A 72 -2.50 16.44 10.72
CA GLY A 72 -2.59 15.38 11.72
C GLY A 72 -2.03 14.05 11.23
N TYR A 73 -2.43 12.96 11.89
CA TYR A 73 -1.98 11.60 11.61
C TYR A 73 -3.00 10.87 10.71
N GLY A 74 -2.48 10.07 9.78
CA GLY A 74 -3.28 9.18 8.94
C GLY A 74 -3.96 9.89 7.75
N LEU A 75 -5.00 9.26 7.23
CA LEU A 75 -5.75 9.78 6.11
C LEU A 75 -6.70 10.90 6.56
N THR A 76 -6.89 11.91 5.71
CA THR A 76 -7.84 13.00 5.95
C THR A 76 -8.78 13.17 4.75
N ARG A 77 -10.00 13.62 5.01
CA ARG A 77 -10.97 13.95 3.95
C ARG A 77 -10.42 14.98 2.97
N GLN A 78 -9.77 16.01 3.50
CA GLN A 78 -9.16 17.06 2.67
C GLN A 78 -8.07 16.51 1.73
N ALA A 79 -7.24 15.58 2.20
CA ALA A 79 -6.24 14.93 1.36
C ALA A 79 -6.90 14.09 0.25
N MET A 80 -7.99 13.37 0.55
CA MET A 80 -8.72 12.59 -0.48
C MET A 80 -9.25 13.50 -1.59
N GLU A 81 -9.87 14.61 -1.25
CA GLU A 81 -10.38 15.59 -2.20
C GLU A 81 -9.26 16.22 -3.04
N GLU A 82 -8.16 16.56 -2.42
CA GLU A 82 -6.99 17.13 -3.11
C GLU A 82 -6.35 16.15 -4.08
N LEU A 83 -6.13 14.90 -3.67
CA LEU A 83 -5.57 13.86 -4.54
C LEU A 83 -6.45 13.60 -5.76
N TYR A 84 -7.76 13.50 -5.56
CA TYR A 84 -8.68 13.35 -6.69
C TYR A 84 -8.61 14.55 -7.65
N ARG A 85 -8.58 15.78 -7.12
CA ARG A 85 -8.49 17.01 -7.91
C ARG A 85 -7.22 17.07 -8.74
N ARG A 86 -6.11 16.52 -8.23
CA ARG A 86 -4.83 16.39 -8.97
C ARG A 86 -4.84 15.31 -10.05
N GLY A 87 -5.91 14.54 -10.15
CA GLY A 87 -6.06 13.49 -11.15
C GLY A 87 -5.70 12.08 -10.69
N THR A 88 -5.47 11.87 -9.39
CA THR A 88 -5.24 10.52 -8.83
C THR A 88 -6.43 9.63 -9.10
N ARG A 89 -6.17 8.40 -9.55
CA ARG A 89 -7.19 7.39 -9.80
C ARG A 89 -6.96 6.09 -9.03
N LEU A 90 -5.73 5.86 -8.55
CA LEU A 90 -5.40 4.79 -7.60
C LEU A 90 -4.59 5.39 -6.46
N MET A 91 -5.03 5.17 -5.24
CA MET A 91 -4.28 5.44 -4.01
C MET A 91 -3.83 4.12 -3.40
N ILE A 92 -2.54 4.01 -3.11
CA ILE A 92 -1.97 2.89 -2.35
C ILE A 92 -1.51 3.45 -1.01
N THR A 93 -2.11 3.02 0.09
CA THR A 93 -1.62 3.41 1.41
C THR A 93 -0.49 2.50 1.85
N VAL A 94 0.50 3.03 2.53
CA VAL A 94 1.57 2.29 3.16
C VAL A 94 1.69 2.70 4.62
N ASP A 95 1.83 1.74 5.52
CA ASP A 95 1.96 1.94 6.97
C ASP A 95 0.79 2.73 7.57
N SER A 96 -0.37 2.67 6.93
CA SER A 96 -1.59 3.38 7.34
C SER A 96 -2.81 2.88 6.57
N GLY A 97 -3.99 3.25 7.05
CA GLY A 97 -5.24 3.12 6.32
C GLY A 97 -6.17 2.03 6.77
N ILE A 98 -5.70 1.00 7.49
CA ILE A 98 -6.55 -0.15 7.85
C ILE A 98 -7.73 0.21 8.78
N THR A 99 -7.73 1.38 9.38
CA THR A 99 -8.81 1.88 10.24
C THR A 99 -9.49 3.14 9.69
N ALA A 100 -9.11 3.59 8.48
CA ALA A 100 -9.60 4.84 7.88
C ALA A 100 -10.86 4.63 7.02
N ASN A 101 -11.91 4.05 7.60
CA ASN A 101 -13.11 3.63 6.88
C ASN A 101 -13.80 4.79 6.14
N GLU A 102 -13.97 5.94 6.82
CA GLU A 102 -14.68 7.10 6.25
C GLU A 102 -13.88 7.76 5.11
N GLU A 103 -12.58 7.92 5.30
CA GLU A 103 -11.70 8.55 4.31
C GLU A 103 -11.57 7.69 3.06
N ILE A 104 -11.48 6.36 3.22
CA ILE A 104 -11.41 5.43 2.10
C ILE A 104 -12.76 5.38 1.36
N ALA A 105 -13.88 5.39 2.08
CA ALA A 105 -15.19 5.49 1.46
C ALA A 105 -15.31 6.76 0.61
N LEU A 106 -14.87 7.92 1.14
CA LEU A 106 -14.85 9.17 0.39
C LEU A 106 -13.96 9.08 -0.87
N ALA A 107 -12.76 8.52 -0.74
CA ALA A 107 -11.86 8.36 -1.87
C ALA A 107 -12.53 7.56 -3.02
N ARG A 108 -13.23 6.50 -2.68
CA ARG A 108 -13.95 5.67 -3.65
C ARG A 108 -15.17 6.37 -4.24
N GLU A 109 -15.94 7.10 -3.44
CA GLU A 109 -17.05 7.93 -3.92
C GLU A 109 -16.59 8.99 -4.93
N LEU A 110 -15.42 9.59 -4.71
CA LEU A 110 -14.83 10.55 -5.64
C LEU A 110 -14.40 9.91 -6.96
N GLY A 111 -14.11 8.62 -6.99
CA GLY A 111 -13.70 7.89 -8.18
C GLY A 111 -12.27 7.35 -8.14
N MET A 112 -11.61 7.35 -6.98
CA MET A 112 -10.33 6.68 -6.79
C MET A 112 -10.54 5.22 -6.38
N LYS A 113 -9.70 4.32 -6.88
CA LYS A 113 -9.50 2.99 -6.33
C LYS A 113 -8.52 3.07 -5.17
N VAL A 114 -8.64 2.17 -4.21
CA VAL A 114 -7.79 2.13 -3.03
C VAL A 114 -7.24 0.74 -2.80
N VAL A 115 -5.94 0.65 -2.60
CA VAL A 115 -5.23 -0.53 -2.09
C VAL A 115 -4.58 -0.15 -0.77
N ILE A 116 -4.88 -0.87 0.29
CA ILE A 116 -4.31 -0.65 1.63
C ILE A 116 -3.16 -1.63 1.83
N THR A 117 -2.01 -1.11 2.31
CA THR A 117 -0.96 -1.92 2.94
C THR A 117 -0.69 -1.36 4.33
N ASP A 118 -0.84 -2.18 5.35
CA ASP A 118 -0.71 -1.77 6.74
C ASP A 118 -0.26 -2.94 7.61
N HIS A 119 0.09 -2.67 8.84
CA HIS A 119 0.46 -3.66 9.85
C HIS A 119 -0.14 -3.36 11.24
N HIS A 120 -0.97 -2.32 11.32
CA HIS A 120 -1.63 -1.95 12.56
C HIS A 120 -2.79 -2.89 12.90
N GLU A 121 -3.23 -2.86 14.15
CA GLU A 121 -4.38 -3.65 14.60
C GLU A 121 -5.64 -3.24 13.82
N CYS A 122 -6.38 -4.25 13.37
CA CYS A 122 -7.62 -4.05 12.62
C CYS A 122 -8.80 -3.82 13.57
N HIS A 123 -9.74 -2.97 13.14
CA HIS A 123 -11.06 -2.91 13.77
C HIS A 123 -11.97 -4.04 13.26
N ASP A 124 -13.10 -4.27 13.91
CA ASP A 124 -14.08 -5.29 13.53
C ASP A 124 -14.59 -5.08 12.09
N GLU A 125 -14.79 -3.81 11.70
CA GLU A 125 -15.14 -3.43 10.34
C GLU A 125 -13.92 -2.86 9.62
N LEU A 126 -13.52 -3.52 8.54
CA LEU A 126 -12.43 -3.07 7.67
C LEU A 126 -12.94 -2.04 6.66
N PRO A 127 -12.08 -1.11 6.19
CA PRO A 127 -12.43 -0.24 5.07
C PRO A 127 -12.79 -1.04 3.82
N GLU A 128 -13.81 -0.59 3.10
CA GLU A 128 -14.17 -1.15 1.80
C GLU A 128 -13.21 -0.63 0.71
N ALA A 129 -12.04 -1.23 0.61
CA ALA A 129 -11.07 -0.98 -0.46
C ALA A 129 -11.11 -2.06 -1.54
N GLU A 130 -10.46 -1.82 -2.67
CA GLU A 130 -10.28 -2.85 -3.71
C GLU A 130 -9.46 -4.02 -3.19
N ALA A 131 -8.47 -3.74 -2.34
CA ALA A 131 -7.72 -4.75 -1.60
C ALA A 131 -7.17 -4.15 -0.29
N ALA A 132 -7.09 -4.97 0.75
CA ALA A 132 -6.48 -4.61 2.02
C ALA A 132 -5.50 -5.71 2.45
N ILE A 133 -4.22 -5.36 2.53
CA ILE A 133 -3.13 -6.24 2.93
C ILE A 133 -2.68 -5.84 4.32
N ASP A 134 -2.98 -6.68 5.28
CA ASP A 134 -2.52 -6.55 6.67
C ASP A 134 -2.56 -7.93 7.33
N CYS A 135 -1.42 -8.41 7.82
CA CYS A 135 -1.31 -9.75 8.43
C CYS A 135 -2.14 -9.91 9.70
N LYS A 136 -2.62 -8.82 10.30
CA LYS A 136 -3.42 -8.85 11.53
C LYS A 136 -4.92 -8.90 11.28
N GLN A 137 -5.36 -8.87 10.02
CA GLN A 137 -6.79 -9.01 9.74
C GLN A 137 -7.27 -10.44 10.00
N ALA A 138 -8.53 -10.55 10.43
CA ALA A 138 -9.14 -11.84 10.71
C ALA A 138 -9.14 -12.73 9.45
N GLY A 139 -8.66 -13.97 9.62
CA GLY A 139 -8.60 -14.94 8.52
C GLY A 139 -7.37 -14.84 7.63
N ASP A 140 -6.44 -13.94 7.89
CA ASP A 140 -5.13 -13.96 7.23
C ASP A 140 -4.34 -15.20 7.70
N THR A 141 -3.77 -15.93 6.76
CA THR A 141 -3.01 -17.17 7.02
C THR A 141 -1.51 -16.99 6.82
N TYR A 142 -1.04 -15.77 6.63
CA TYR A 142 0.38 -15.50 6.47
C TYR A 142 1.15 -15.89 7.72
N PRO A 143 2.24 -16.68 7.60
CA PRO A 143 2.90 -17.31 8.76
C PRO A 143 3.62 -16.35 9.72
N PHE A 144 3.77 -15.08 9.33
CA PHE A 144 4.48 -14.09 10.12
C PHE A 144 3.67 -12.79 10.22
N ASP A 145 3.09 -12.53 11.38
CA ASP A 145 2.17 -11.42 11.66
C ASP A 145 2.85 -10.13 12.17
N SER A 146 4.17 -10.17 12.31
CA SER A 146 4.96 -9.07 12.90
C SER A 146 5.74 -8.26 11.85
N LEU A 147 5.25 -8.18 10.61
CA LEU A 147 5.84 -7.32 9.59
C LEU A 147 5.65 -5.85 9.95
N ALA A 148 6.72 -5.05 9.84
CA ALA A 148 6.63 -3.60 9.85
C ALA A 148 6.00 -3.09 8.52
N GLY A 149 5.55 -1.84 8.48
CA GLY A 149 4.93 -1.25 7.30
C GLY A 149 5.80 -1.37 6.04
N VAL A 150 7.12 -1.12 6.16
CA VAL A 150 8.07 -1.32 5.06
C VAL A 150 8.15 -2.78 4.61
N GLY A 151 8.02 -3.72 5.52
CA GLY A 151 8.00 -5.16 5.21
C GLY A 151 6.76 -5.55 4.39
N VAL A 152 5.59 -5.01 4.71
CA VAL A 152 4.36 -5.23 3.94
C VAL A 152 4.49 -4.63 2.54
N ALA A 153 5.00 -3.41 2.42
CA ALA A 153 5.27 -2.76 1.13
C ALA A 153 6.26 -3.57 0.28
N PHE A 154 7.31 -4.10 0.90
CA PHE A 154 8.27 -4.98 0.23
C PHE A 154 7.63 -6.27 -0.30
N LYS A 155 6.73 -6.89 0.46
CA LYS A 155 5.97 -8.06 0.01
C LYS A 155 5.09 -7.75 -1.20
N LEU A 156 4.47 -6.57 -1.23
CA LEU A 156 3.72 -6.12 -2.39
C LEU A 156 4.63 -5.96 -3.62
N ILE A 157 5.81 -5.38 -3.45
CA ILE A 157 6.81 -5.27 -4.53
C ILE A 157 7.20 -6.65 -5.06
N CYS A 158 7.51 -7.60 -4.19
CA CYS A 158 7.84 -8.97 -4.59
C CYS A 158 6.71 -9.64 -5.38
N ALA A 159 5.47 -9.43 -4.96
CA ALA A 159 4.30 -9.95 -5.68
C ALA A 159 4.10 -9.30 -7.06
N LEU A 160 4.33 -8.00 -7.15
CA LEU A 160 4.24 -7.26 -8.41
C LEU A 160 5.33 -7.66 -9.41
N ASP A 161 6.56 -7.82 -8.92
CA ASP A 161 7.73 -8.15 -9.76
C ASP A 161 7.75 -9.63 -10.17
N GLY A 162 7.41 -10.51 -9.25
CA GLY A 162 7.48 -11.96 -9.43
C GLY A 162 8.85 -12.57 -9.13
N ASP A 163 9.87 -11.76 -8.79
CA ASP A 163 11.21 -12.21 -8.42
C ASP A 163 11.63 -11.63 -7.05
N THR A 164 11.36 -12.37 -6.00
CA THR A 164 11.67 -11.96 -4.62
C THR A 164 13.19 -11.82 -4.40
N ASP A 165 14.00 -12.69 -5.00
CA ASP A 165 15.45 -12.66 -4.83
C ASP A 165 16.06 -11.41 -5.45
N ALA A 166 15.62 -11.04 -6.65
CA ALA A 166 16.06 -9.81 -7.29
C ALA A 166 15.67 -8.56 -6.50
N MET A 167 14.47 -8.57 -5.87
CA MET A 167 14.02 -7.45 -5.06
C MET A 167 14.79 -7.34 -3.73
N LEU A 168 15.18 -8.44 -3.12
CA LEU A 168 16.04 -8.45 -1.94
C LEU A 168 17.44 -7.87 -2.19
N ASP A 169 17.98 -8.10 -3.39
CA ASP A 169 19.28 -7.55 -3.76
C ASP A 169 19.19 -6.05 -4.10
N ARG A 170 18.00 -5.53 -4.43
CA ARG A 170 17.78 -4.14 -4.82
C ARG A 170 17.39 -3.23 -3.65
N TYR A 171 16.58 -3.70 -2.70
CA TYR A 171 16.02 -2.95 -1.59
C TYR A 171 16.41 -3.53 -0.22
#